data_2f1651ebeaf05878fc343a5f38528685
#
_entry.id   2f1651ebeaf05878fc343a5f38528685
#
_cell.length_a   1.000
_cell.length_b   1.000
_cell.length_c   1.000
_cell.angle_alpha   90.00
_cell.angle_beta   90.00
_cell.angle_gamma   90.00
#
_symmetry.space_group_name_H-M   'P 1'
#
loop_
_entity.id
_entity.type
_entity.pdbx_description
1 polymer ?
#
loop_
_entity_poly.entity_id
_entity_poly.type
_entity_poly.pdbx_seq_one_letter_code
_entity_poly.pdbx_strand_id
1 'polypeptide(L)' 'MNMRSIIVRATWDDEAEVWLATSNDIEGLAVESESMEMLQPKVMAAVADLLELNGVGSDLPEIPVHIVAEQIGKVPNPSF' A
#
# COMPACT_ATOMS: atom_id res chain seq x y z
N MET A 1 -15.64 -6.71 -12.69
CA MET A 1 -15.03 -7.46 -11.59
C MET A 1 -15.46 -6.86 -10.25
N ASN A 2 -15.94 -7.71 -9.36
CA ASN A 2 -16.34 -7.28 -8.02
C ASN A 2 -15.11 -7.25 -7.11
N MET A 3 -14.78 -6.08 -6.60
CA MET A 3 -13.67 -5.93 -5.67
C MET A 3 -14.18 -6.04 -4.24
N ARG A 4 -13.57 -6.90 -3.45
CA ARG A 4 -13.97 -7.16 -2.07
C ARG A 4 -13.01 -6.56 -1.05
N SER A 5 -11.75 -6.43 -1.42
CA SER A 5 -10.73 -5.83 -0.57
C SER A 5 -9.52 -5.48 -1.41
N ILE A 6 -8.70 -4.60 -0.88
CA ILE A 6 -7.47 -4.17 -1.52
C ILE A 6 -6.34 -4.40 -0.53
N ILE A 7 -5.28 -5.05 -0.99
CA ILE A 7 -4.07 -5.21 -0.18
C ILE A 7 -3.00 -4.28 -0.73
N VAL A 8 -2.55 -3.37 0.12
CA VAL A 8 -1.49 -2.42 -0.19
C VAL A 8 -0.25 -2.82 0.57
N ARG A 9 0.88 -2.92 -0.13
CA ARG A 9 2.16 -3.24 0.49
C ARG A 9 2.99 -2.00 0.59
N ALA A 10 3.44 -1.71 1.80
CA ALA A 10 4.34 -0.59 2.07
C ALA A 10 5.72 -1.14 2.37
N THR A 11 6.71 -0.76 1.57
CA THR A 11 8.10 -1.18 1.75
C THR A 11 8.97 0.02 2.03
N TRP A 12 9.95 -0.16 2.89
CA TRP A 12 10.90 0.90 3.24
C TRP A 12 12.00 0.98 2.18
N ASP A 13 12.24 2.17 1.67
CA ASP A 13 13.33 2.45 0.74
C ASP A 13 14.44 3.17 1.51
N ASP A 14 15.54 2.46 1.77
CA ASP A 14 16.67 2.99 2.52
C ASP A 14 17.38 4.16 1.83
N GLU A 15 17.40 4.17 0.51
CA GLU A 15 18.06 5.24 -0.24
C GLU A 15 17.27 6.52 -0.19
N ALA A 16 15.99 6.43 -0.46
CA ALA A 16 15.11 7.60 -0.45
C ALA A 16 14.60 7.95 0.93
N GLU A 17 14.75 7.04 1.89
CA GLU A 17 14.26 7.20 3.26
C GLU A 17 12.76 7.49 3.32
N VAL A 18 12.02 6.72 2.54
CA VAL A 18 10.57 6.80 2.50
C VAL A 18 9.95 5.41 2.50
N TRP A 19 8.68 5.35 2.89
CA TRP A 19 7.83 4.20 2.68
C TRP A 19 7.18 4.34 1.32
N LEU A 20 7.23 3.29 0.52
CA LEU A 20 6.57 3.25 -0.79
C LEU A 20 5.42 2.25 -0.73
N ALA A 21 4.23 2.70 -1.05
CA ALA A 21 3.03 1.87 -1.07
C ALA A 21 2.63 1.56 -2.51
N THR A 22 2.44 0.28 -2.79
CA THR A 22 1.97 -0.22 -4.08
C THR A 22 0.95 -1.31 -3.84
N SER A 23 0.23 -1.70 -4.90
CA SER A 23 -0.75 -2.78 -4.79
C SER A 23 -0.87 -3.52 -6.13
N ASN A 24 -1.06 -4.83 -6.04
CA ASN A 24 -1.39 -5.65 -7.20
C ASN A 24 -2.90 -5.69 -7.45
N ASP A 25 -3.69 -5.21 -6.51
CA ASP A 25 -5.15 -5.25 -6.60
C ASP A 25 -5.72 -4.03 -7.31
N ILE A 26 -4.98 -2.96 -7.39
CA ILE A 26 -5.41 -1.74 -8.05
C ILE A 26 -4.25 -1.14 -8.83
N GLU A 27 -4.49 -0.89 -10.11
CA GLU A 27 -3.48 -0.37 -11.02
C GLU A 27 -3.21 1.11 -10.75
N GLY A 28 -1.93 1.47 -10.82
CA GLY A 28 -1.52 2.86 -10.73
C GLY A 28 -1.24 3.37 -9.33
N LEU A 29 -1.38 2.52 -8.30
CA LEU A 29 -1.09 2.97 -6.95
C LEU A 29 0.43 3.00 -6.72
N ALA A 30 0.94 4.19 -6.46
CA ALA A 30 2.33 4.41 -6.07
C ALA A 30 2.37 5.67 -5.21
N VAL A 31 2.46 5.49 -3.90
CA VAL A 31 2.41 6.59 -2.94
C VAL A 31 3.61 6.45 -2.00
N GLU A 32 4.27 7.56 -1.71
CA GLU A 32 5.40 7.52 -0.78
C GLU A 32 5.24 8.55 0.32
N SER A 33 5.84 8.25 1.46
CA SER A 33 5.85 9.14 2.62
C SER A 33 7.01 8.80 3.55
N GLU A 34 7.45 9.76 4.31
CA GLU A 34 8.55 9.58 5.26
C GLU A 34 8.15 8.73 6.47
N SER A 35 6.86 8.64 6.77
CA SER A 35 6.37 7.85 7.90
C SER A 35 5.13 7.05 7.52
N MET A 36 4.92 5.93 8.21
CA MET A 36 3.71 5.13 8.04
C MET A 36 2.47 5.90 8.47
N GLU A 37 2.61 6.72 9.50
CA GLU A 37 1.51 7.52 10.00
C GLU A 37 0.98 8.48 8.93
N MET A 38 1.87 9.09 8.16
CA MET A 38 1.51 9.99 7.06
C MET A 38 1.12 9.22 5.80
N LEU A 39 1.67 8.03 5.62
CA LEU A 39 1.40 7.21 4.44
C LEU A 39 -0.06 6.75 4.39
N GLN A 40 -0.62 6.36 5.52
CA GLN A 40 -1.96 5.79 5.58
C GLN A 40 -3.03 6.71 4.97
N PRO A 41 -3.16 7.98 5.37
CA PRO A 41 -4.16 8.85 4.75
C PRO A 41 -3.89 9.12 3.28
N LYS A 42 -2.63 9.16 2.87
CA LYS A 42 -2.27 9.33 1.45
C LYS A 42 -2.72 8.12 0.63
N VAL A 43 -2.51 6.92 1.16
CA VAL A 43 -2.94 5.68 0.50
C VAL A 43 -4.45 5.65 0.36
N MET A 44 -5.17 5.97 1.43
CA MET A 44 -6.64 5.94 1.40
C MET A 44 -7.19 6.92 0.38
N ALA A 45 -6.64 8.12 0.30
CA ALA A 45 -7.07 9.11 -0.69
C ALA A 45 -6.76 8.65 -2.11
N ALA A 46 -5.57 8.12 -2.34
CA ALA A 46 -5.15 7.65 -3.66
C ALA A 46 -6.00 6.46 -4.13
N VAL A 47 -6.29 5.53 -3.23
CA VAL A 47 -7.14 4.38 -3.56
C VAL A 47 -8.54 4.84 -3.93
N ALA A 48 -9.13 5.77 -3.18
CA ALA A 48 -10.45 6.30 -3.48
C ALA A 48 -10.50 6.91 -4.87
N ASP A 49 -9.49 7.72 -5.22
CA ASP A 49 -9.40 8.35 -6.54
C ASP A 49 -9.25 7.31 -7.65
N LEU A 50 -8.42 6.30 -7.44
CA LEU A 50 -8.19 5.26 -8.44
C LEU A 50 -9.40 4.37 -8.66
N LEU A 51 -10.14 4.06 -7.61
CA LEU A 51 -11.38 3.29 -7.73
C LEU A 51 -12.39 4.03 -8.60
N GLU A 52 -12.51 5.31 -8.39
CA GLU A 52 -13.41 6.15 -9.19
C GLU A 52 -12.93 6.25 -10.63
N LEU A 53 -11.64 6.49 -10.82
CA LEU A 53 -11.04 6.66 -12.15
C LEU A 53 -11.11 5.37 -12.97
N ASN A 54 -10.86 4.22 -12.35
CA ASN A 54 -10.84 2.94 -13.04
C ASN A 54 -12.22 2.31 -13.19
N GLY A 55 -13.25 2.91 -12.60
CA GLY A 55 -14.60 2.42 -12.70
C GLY A 55 -14.78 1.04 -12.08
N VAL A 56 -14.09 0.77 -11.01
CA VAL A 56 -14.13 -0.54 -10.35
C VAL A 56 -15.47 -0.71 -9.64
N GLY A 57 -16.16 -1.81 -9.95
CA GLY A 57 -17.44 -2.13 -9.32
C GLY A 57 -17.24 -2.93 -8.04
N SER A 58 -18.14 -2.69 -7.09
CA SER A 58 -18.24 -3.48 -5.88
C SER A 58 -19.66 -3.39 -5.35
N ASP A 59 -20.14 -4.46 -4.71
CA ASP A 59 -21.42 -4.46 -4.03
C ASP A 59 -21.29 -4.10 -2.54
N LEU A 60 -20.10 -3.74 -2.10
CA LEU A 60 -19.84 -3.32 -0.73
C LEU A 60 -20.01 -1.81 -0.61
N PRO A 61 -20.66 -1.30 0.47
CA PRO A 61 -20.74 0.14 0.69
C PRO A 61 -19.37 0.75 0.99
N GLU A 62 -18.47 -0.04 1.58
CA GLU A 62 -17.08 0.35 1.83
C GLU A 62 -16.17 -0.80 1.42
N ILE A 63 -15.03 -0.48 0.85
CA ILE A 63 -14.05 -1.48 0.45
C ILE A 63 -12.90 -1.47 1.46
N PRO A 64 -12.68 -2.60 2.17
CA PRO A 64 -11.56 -2.68 3.10
C PRO A 64 -10.21 -2.54 2.38
N VAL A 65 -9.33 -1.74 2.95
CA VAL A 65 -7.97 -1.57 2.45
C VAL A 65 -7.02 -2.03 3.54
N HIS A 66 -6.26 -3.07 3.23
CA HIS A 66 -5.27 -3.62 4.15
C HIS A 66 -3.90 -3.06 3.78
N ILE A 67 -3.25 -2.39 4.73
CA ILE A 67 -1.91 -1.86 4.52
C ILE A 67 -0.94 -2.73 5.30
N VAL A 68 -0.05 -3.40 4.57
CA VAL A 68 0.94 -4.32 5.13
C VAL A 68 2.31 -3.69 4.98
N ALA A 69 2.99 -3.44 6.09
CA ALA A 69 4.34 -2.86 6.09
C ALA A 69 5.38 -3.98 6.08
N GLU A 70 6.37 -3.84 5.21
CA GLU A 70 7.50 -4.76 5.15
C GLU A 70 8.81 -3.98 5.30
N GLN A 71 9.67 -4.47 6.18
CA GLN A 71 11.00 -3.91 6.36
C GLN A 71 11.96 -5.05 6.59
N ILE A 72 13.05 -5.07 5.82
CA ILE A 72 14.05 -6.12 5.93
C ILE A 72 15.13 -5.69 6.89
N GLY A 73 15.30 -6.45 7.97
CA GLY A 73 16.43 -6.31 8.87
C GLY A 73 17.36 -7.49 8.69
N LYS A 74 18.59 -7.33 9.09
CA LYS A 74 19.60 -8.38 9.01
C LYS A 74 20.30 -8.53 10.35
N VAL A 75 20.50 -9.77 10.75
CA VAL A 75 21.30 -10.07 11.93
C VAL A 75 22.48 -10.96 11.53
N PRO A 76 23.60 -10.87 12.21
CA PRO A 76 24.73 -11.78 11.92
C PRO A 76 24.32 -13.22 12.12
N ASN A 77 24.75 -14.09 11.20
CA ASN A 77 24.47 -15.51 11.31
C ASN A 77 25.54 -16.16 12.20
N PRO A 78 25.17 -16.69 13.38
CA PRO A 78 26.16 -17.26 14.30
C PRO A 78 26.81 -18.54 13.77
N SER A 79 26.25 -19.17 12.77
CA SER A 79 26.78 -20.39 12.17
C SER A 79 27.69 -20.15 10.98
N PHE A 80 27.90 -18.90 10.63
CA PHE A 80 28.66 -18.56 9.42
C PHE A 80 30.13 -18.31 9.69
#